data_ec18237f1d467aa98ca54e2df1658d32
#
_entry.id   ec18237f1d467aa98ca54e2df1658d32
#
_cell.length_a   1.000
_cell.length_b   1.000
_cell.length_c   1.000
_cell.angle_alpha   90.00
_cell.angle_beta   90.00
_cell.angle_gamma   90.00
#
_symmetry.space_group_name_H-M   'P 1'
#
loop_
_entity.id
_entity.type
_entity.pdbx_description
1 polymer ?
#
loop_
_entity_poly.entity_id
_entity_poly.type
_entity_poly.pdbx_seq_one_letter_code
_entity_poly.pdbx_strand_id
1 'polypeptide(L)'
;MIKNTDGTPCRPGGPMKEKNRFSGLLKHLMTVAKLKNYTLAKELQYDESYISKWVNGNLLPTEKTSTKTLREISRCVVAALDDESRDALYSEYQVDHDMDLEAAIYDNLEAEFNYVMDLKETTGSEIALKTAYYPELTLAQFMQKMRHPVLRQVKSLDVVTAVDILSLDRNYQMAMAELENSQNVNVTQRSYPGVHFSMLINLDNTNPAKNTYNVQFLLNLLTNLSNVDLQLYSCPQTVGKIIFTVKDAYSISGMVMDKNHCMCVSTSEEPKNCNAIYDRLKSLCSQETLAVRRTVMPDMLRGNEYVQYLFARNQRWLMGHVTEHFLPDDLYETLADEYCATHKGVDRDSLTRIHMLNKSILESMDIQLLAYENTMSDFAVTGILDFYNSKVQLTPEQRLRCMEYTAKIPEKNPKLRFRILRNGTISDLQHIPNSTLFLSDSFCYMRLIRQGPVNNLSVINKVQVCDLFRKFFDDIWENDAYVDPRPEAVEDQLYYAAQLVKVQIQIK
;
A
#
# COMPACT_ATOMS: atom_id res chain seq x y z
N MET A 1 -19.59 50.21 -3.27
CA MET A 1 -21.01 49.97 -3.62
C MET A 1 -21.14 50.16 -5.13
N ILE A 2 -21.21 49.05 -5.85
CA ILE A 2 -21.46 49.09 -7.31
C ILE A 2 -22.94 48.87 -7.49
N LYS A 3 -23.64 49.86 -8.03
CA LYS A 3 -25.07 49.83 -8.38
C LYS A 3 -25.18 49.39 -9.85
N ASN A 4 -26.06 48.44 -10.13
CA ASN A 4 -26.45 48.13 -11.49
C ASN A 4 -27.37 49.27 -12.04
N THR A 5 -27.42 49.37 -13.36
CA THR A 5 -28.07 50.47 -14.10
C THR A 5 -29.58 50.65 -13.86
N ASP A 6 -30.23 49.77 -13.07
CA ASP A 6 -31.68 49.78 -12.80
C ASP A 6 -32.05 50.01 -11.34
N GLY A 7 -31.13 50.48 -10.51
CA GLY A 7 -31.45 51.01 -9.16
C GLY A 7 -31.94 49.96 -8.13
N THR A 8 -31.98 48.66 -8.43
CA THR A 8 -32.40 47.62 -7.51
C THR A 8 -31.20 47.11 -6.69
N PRO A 9 -31.33 47.00 -5.34
CA PRO A 9 -30.23 46.43 -4.53
C PRO A 9 -30.04 44.99 -4.86
N CYS A 10 -28.77 44.60 -5.25
CA CYS A 10 -28.38 43.22 -5.33
C CYS A 10 -28.60 42.55 -3.96
N ARG A 11 -29.47 41.54 -3.89
CA ARG A 11 -29.53 40.64 -2.75
C ARG A 11 -28.17 39.95 -2.64
N PRO A 12 -27.56 39.91 -1.45
CA PRO A 12 -26.34 39.10 -1.26
C PRO A 12 -26.71 37.68 -1.63
N GLY A 13 -25.96 37.09 -2.58
CA GLY A 13 -26.07 35.67 -2.93
C GLY A 13 -25.96 34.87 -1.65
N GLY A 14 -26.97 34.03 -1.37
CA GLY A 14 -26.91 33.11 -0.26
C GLY A 14 -25.65 32.25 -0.38
N PRO A 15 -25.14 31.70 0.71
CA PRO A 15 -23.94 30.86 0.69
C PRO A 15 -24.10 29.80 -0.40
N MET A 16 -23.13 29.73 -1.31
CA MET A 16 -23.06 28.63 -2.29
C MET A 16 -23.07 27.35 -1.47
N LYS A 17 -24.16 26.57 -1.57
CA LYS A 17 -24.23 25.24 -0.95
C LYS A 17 -23.04 24.44 -1.48
N GLU A 18 -22.14 24.07 -0.59
CA GLU A 18 -21.06 23.15 -0.92
C GLU A 18 -21.70 21.89 -1.52
N LYS A 19 -21.27 21.55 -2.74
CA LYS A 19 -21.71 20.32 -3.41
C LYS A 19 -21.26 19.14 -2.56
N ASN A 20 -22.17 18.25 -2.23
CA ASN A 20 -21.80 17.04 -1.51
C ASN A 20 -20.85 16.16 -2.33
N ARG A 21 -20.05 15.36 -1.66
CA ARG A 21 -18.96 14.57 -2.26
C ARG A 21 -19.48 13.54 -3.26
N PHE A 22 -20.61 12.88 -2.97
CA PHE A 22 -21.25 11.96 -3.90
C PHE A 22 -21.56 12.65 -5.23
N SER A 23 -22.13 13.86 -5.21
CA SER A 23 -22.42 14.62 -6.43
C SER A 23 -21.15 15.02 -7.18
N GLY A 24 -20.08 15.32 -6.46
CA GLY A 24 -18.77 15.62 -7.04
C GLY A 24 -18.20 14.42 -7.80
N LEU A 25 -18.21 13.26 -7.18
CA LEU A 25 -17.74 12.01 -7.78
C LEU A 25 -18.61 11.61 -8.99
N LEU A 26 -19.93 11.62 -8.84
CA LEU A 26 -20.86 11.29 -9.93
C LEU A 26 -20.64 12.20 -11.13
N LYS A 27 -20.50 13.52 -10.90
CA LYS A 27 -20.23 14.48 -11.96
C LYS A 27 -18.88 14.23 -12.65
N HIS A 28 -17.84 13.89 -11.88
CA HIS A 28 -16.52 13.55 -12.42
C HIS A 28 -16.61 12.33 -13.35
N LEU A 29 -17.18 11.23 -12.86
CA LEU A 29 -17.35 9.99 -13.63
C LEU A 29 -18.16 10.23 -14.92
N MET A 30 -19.28 10.94 -14.83
CA MET A 30 -20.08 11.28 -16.02
C MET A 30 -19.34 12.18 -17.00
N THR A 31 -18.46 13.07 -16.51
CA THR A 31 -17.66 13.94 -17.38
C THR A 31 -16.60 13.13 -18.12
N VAL A 32 -15.88 12.24 -17.44
CA VAL A 32 -14.87 11.36 -18.05
C VAL A 32 -15.51 10.43 -19.07
N ALA A 33 -16.63 9.78 -18.71
CA ALA A 33 -17.38 8.89 -19.61
C ALA A 33 -18.18 9.64 -20.70
N LYS A 34 -18.13 10.97 -20.76
CA LYS A 34 -18.92 11.81 -21.68
C LYS A 34 -20.42 11.50 -21.62
N LEU A 35 -20.90 11.02 -20.48
CA LEU A 35 -22.26 10.56 -20.24
C LEU A 35 -23.17 11.74 -19.87
N LYS A 36 -24.26 11.93 -20.64
CA LYS A 36 -25.25 13.00 -20.39
C LYS A 36 -26.30 12.54 -19.38
N ASN A 37 -26.88 13.51 -18.63
CA ASN A 37 -27.96 13.22 -17.67
C ASN A 37 -29.10 12.43 -18.28
N TYR A 38 -29.54 12.80 -19.49
CA TYR A 38 -30.61 12.09 -20.22
C TYR A 38 -30.26 10.62 -20.48
N THR A 39 -29.03 10.34 -20.90
CA THR A 39 -28.59 8.97 -21.20
C THR A 39 -28.60 8.12 -19.94
N LEU A 40 -28.00 8.61 -18.85
CA LEU A 40 -28.00 7.92 -17.57
C LEU A 40 -29.42 7.71 -17.02
N ALA A 41 -30.29 8.73 -17.14
CA ALA A 41 -31.68 8.66 -16.69
C ALA A 41 -32.44 7.54 -17.42
N LYS A 42 -32.25 7.42 -18.74
CA LYS A 42 -32.88 6.39 -19.57
C LYS A 42 -32.44 4.99 -19.15
N GLU A 43 -31.14 4.77 -18.94
CA GLU A 43 -30.62 3.45 -18.54
C GLU A 43 -31.10 3.05 -17.13
N LEU A 44 -31.15 4.00 -16.20
CA LEU A 44 -31.59 3.77 -14.82
C LEU A 44 -33.13 3.75 -14.67
N GLN A 45 -33.89 4.08 -15.73
CA GLN A 45 -35.35 4.23 -15.71
C GLN A 45 -35.82 5.29 -14.68
N TYR A 46 -35.07 6.38 -14.57
CA TYR A 46 -35.43 7.56 -13.77
C TYR A 46 -35.78 8.75 -14.68
N ASP A 47 -36.49 9.71 -14.11
CA ASP A 47 -36.67 11.01 -14.79
C ASP A 47 -35.35 11.80 -14.75
N GLU A 48 -35.03 12.50 -15.82
CA GLU A 48 -33.78 13.28 -15.95
C GLU A 48 -33.59 14.30 -14.83
N SER A 49 -34.69 14.80 -14.28
CA SER A 49 -34.67 15.74 -13.17
C SER A 49 -34.05 15.12 -11.87
N TYR A 50 -34.17 13.80 -11.66
CA TYR A 50 -33.54 13.12 -10.54
C TYR A 50 -32.03 13.06 -10.71
N ILE A 51 -31.57 12.67 -11.91
CA ILE A 51 -30.13 12.61 -12.20
C ILE A 51 -29.52 14.01 -12.07
N SER A 52 -30.18 15.01 -12.59
CA SER A 52 -29.77 16.42 -12.45
C SER A 52 -29.66 16.84 -10.97
N LYS A 53 -30.60 16.41 -10.13
CA LYS A 53 -30.56 16.71 -8.68
C LYS A 53 -29.42 15.97 -7.98
N TRP A 54 -29.13 14.71 -8.37
CA TRP A 54 -27.99 13.96 -7.83
C TRP A 54 -26.66 14.58 -8.20
N VAL A 55 -26.47 14.92 -9.48
CA VAL A 55 -25.24 15.57 -10.00
C VAL A 55 -25.02 16.95 -9.39
N ASN A 56 -26.12 17.66 -9.05
CA ASN A 56 -26.04 18.99 -8.43
C ASN A 56 -26.03 18.95 -6.89
N GLY A 57 -26.11 17.77 -6.28
CA GLY A 57 -26.06 17.60 -4.83
C GLY A 57 -27.34 17.98 -4.07
N ASN A 58 -28.45 18.17 -4.79
CA ASN A 58 -29.74 18.55 -4.20
C ASN A 58 -30.52 17.35 -3.68
N LEU A 59 -30.24 16.14 -4.19
CA LEU A 59 -30.89 14.90 -3.81
C LEU A 59 -29.85 13.76 -3.86
N LEU A 60 -30.14 12.69 -3.14
CA LEU A 60 -29.41 11.42 -3.23
C LEU A 60 -30.35 10.31 -3.73
N PRO A 61 -29.82 9.20 -4.28
CA PRO A 61 -30.59 7.98 -4.46
C PRO A 61 -31.24 7.57 -3.15
N THR A 62 -32.42 6.95 -3.21
CA THR A 62 -33.12 6.47 -2.03
C THR A 62 -32.38 5.29 -1.39
N GLU A 63 -32.25 5.30 -0.06
CA GLU A 63 -31.51 4.29 0.69
C GLU A 63 -31.96 2.84 0.34
N LYS A 64 -33.25 2.62 0.21
CA LYS A 64 -33.82 1.29 -0.14
C LYS A 64 -33.38 0.76 -1.50
N THR A 65 -33.00 1.61 -2.42
CA THR A 65 -32.63 1.27 -3.81
C THR A 65 -31.19 1.64 -4.13
N SER A 66 -30.46 2.22 -3.17
CA SER A 66 -29.10 2.76 -3.37
C SER A 66 -28.15 1.74 -3.95
N THR A 67 -28.03 0.56 -3.35
CA THR A 67 -27.13 -0.51 -3.81
C THR A 67 -27.37 -0.89 -5.26
N LYS A 68 -28.65 -1.06 -5.66
CA LYS A 68 -29.00 -1.37 -7.04
C LYS A 68 -28.67 -0.20 -7.97
N THR A 69 -29.06 1.02 -7.58
CA THR A 69 -28.86 2.22 -8.38
C THR A 69 -27.39 2.54 -8.58
N LEU A 70 -26.56 2.43 -7.54
CA LEU A 70 -25.11 2.69 -7.61
C LEU A 70 -24.40 1.67 -8.49
N ARG A 71 -24.79 0.39 -8.42
CA ARG A 71 -24.28 -0.66 -9.31
C ARG A 71 -24.65 -0.43 -10.77
N GLU A 72 -25.86 0.01 -11.04
CA GLU A 72 -26.29 0.37 -12.39
C GLU A 72 -25.56 1.61 -12.92
N ILE A 73 -25.31 2.61 -12.07
CA ILE A 73 -24.49 3.80 -12.42
C ILE A 73 -23.07 3.35 -12.82
N SER A 74 -22.39 2.52 -12.00
CA SER A 74 -21.02 2.07 -12.30
C SER A 74 -20.96 1.33 -13.62
N ARG A 75 -21.92 0.45 -13.88
CA ARG A 75 -22.04 -0.27 -15.17
C ARG A 75 -22.24 0.67 -16.35
N CYS A 76 -23.13 1.65 -16.22
CA CYS A 76 -23.40 2.64 -17.29
C CYS A 76 -22.16 3.50 -17.58
N VAL A 77 -21.40 3.86 -16.54
CA VAL A 77 -20.16 4.63 -16.70
C VAL A 77 -19.15 3.80 -17.49
N VAL A 78 -18.86 2.57 -17.08
CA VAL A 78 -17.88 1.69 -17.76
C VAL A 78 -18.30 1.41 -19.20
N ALA A 79 -19.57 1.12 -19.44
CA ALA A 79 -20.10 0.87 -20.78
C ALA A 79 -20.03 2.09 -21.73
N ALA A 80 -19.97 3.31 -21.19
CA ALA A 80 -19.91 4.54 -21.97
C ALA A 80 -18.48 5.03 -22.27
N LEU A 81 -17.44 4.37 -21.72
CA LEU A 81 -16.05 4.79 -21.92
C LEU A 81 -15.54 4.53 -23.33
N ASP A 82 -14.92 5.53 -23.93
CA ASP A 82 -14.02 5.33 -25.07
C ASP A 82 -12.63 4.85 -24.59
N ASP A 83 -11.76 4.44 -25.51
CA ASP A 83 -10.47 3.84 -25.18
C ASP A 83 -9.59 4.79 -24.35
N GLU A 84 -9.54 6.09 -24.70
CA GLU A 84 -8.77 7.10 -23.98
C GLU A 84 -9.28 7.32 -22.55
N SER A 85 -10.60 7.43 -22.38
CA SER A 85 -11.24 7.59 -21.06
C SER A 85 -11.13 6.32 -20.22
N ARG A 86 -11.13 5.14 -20.86
CA ARG A 86 -10.93 3.85 -20.20
C ARG A 86 -9.53 3.74 -19.63
N ASP A 87 -8.50 4.03 -20.41
CA ASP A 87 -7.11 4.03 -19.96
C ASP A 87 -6.89 5.04 -18.83
N ALA A 88 -7.52 6.22 -18.90
CA ALA A 88 -7.48 7.22 -17.85
C ALA A 88 -8.09 6.70 -16.54
N LEU A 89 -9.27 6.04 -16.58
CA LEU A 89 -9.89 5.46 -15.39
C LEU A 89 -9.16 4.20 -14.90
N TYR A 90 -8.62 3.37 -15.77
CA TYR A 90 -7.76 2.25 -15.36
C TYR A 90 -6.55 2.76 -14.56
N SER A 91 -5.88 3.78 -15.05
CA SER A 91 -4.78 4.41 -14.33
C SER A 91 -5.25 5.06 -13.02
N GLU A 92 -6.41 5.73 -13.06
CA GLU A 92 -6.99 6.38 -11.90
C GLU A 92 -7.39 5.38 -10.82
N TYR A 93 -8.03 4.24 -11.19
CA TYR A 93 -8.49 3.21 -10.26
C TYR A 93 -7.47 2.10 -10.04
N GLN A 94 -6.33 2.12 -10.74
CA GLN A 94 -5.26 1.12 -10.67
C GLN A 94 -5.78 -0.31 -10.95
N VAL A 95 -6.59 -0.44 -11.97
CA VAL A 95 -7.16 -1.70 -12.44
C VAL A 95 -6.84 -1.92 -13.91
N ASP A 96 -6.89 -3.17 -14.36
CA ASP A 96 -6.51 -3.55 -15.73
C ASP A 96 -7.71 -4.09 -16.56
N HIS A 97 -8.90 -4.26 -15.91
CA HIS A 97 -10.08 -4.86 -16.54
C HIS A 97 -11.36 -4.13 -16.18
N ASP A 98 -12.33 -4.13 -17.14
CA ASP A 98 -13.63 -3.46 -16.97
C ASP A 98 -14.42 -3.97 -15.74
N MET A 99 -14.35 -5.27 -15.42
CA MET A 99 -15.03 -5.82 -14.25
C MET A 99 -14.50 -5.25 -12.93
N ASP A 100 -13.18 -5.11 -12.84
CA ASP A 100 -12.53 -4.54 -11.65
C ASP A 100 -12.78 -3.03 -11.57
N LEU A 101 -12.83 -2.34 -12.73
CA LEU A 101 -13.19 -0.92 -12.79
C LEU A 101 -14.65 -0.69 -12.37
N GLU A 102 -15.59 -1.52 -12.83
CA GLU A 102 -17.01 -1.44 -12.42
C GLU A 102 -17.14 -1.59 -10.90
N ALA A 103 -16.46 -2.61 -10.33
CA ALA A 103 -16.44 -2.83 -8.90
C ALA A 103 -15.83 -1.64 -8.13
N ALA A 104 -14.69 -1.14 -8.56
CA ALA A 104 -14.01 -0.02 -7.91
C ALA A 104 -14.83 1.28 -7.95
N ILE A 105 -15.52 1.56 -9.08
CA ILE A 105 -16.42 2.71 -9.21
C ILE A 105 -17.64 2.54 -8.29
N TYR A 106 -18.23 1.33 -8.25
CA TYR A 106 -19.36 1.03 -7.35
C TYR A 106 -19.00 1.31 -5.89
N ASP A 107 -17.90 0.75 -5.44
CA ASP A 107 -17.44 0.88 -4.06
C ASP A 107 -17.15 2.33 -3.67
N ASN A 108 -16.60 3.09 -4.60
CA ASN A 108 -16.34 4.51 -4.40
C ASN A 108 -17.63 5.35 -4.32
N LEU A 109 -18.61 5.05 -5.19
CA LEU A 109 -19.93 5.69 -5.14
C LEU A 109 -20.67 5.32 -3.84
N GLU A 110 -20.62 4.05 -3.41
CA GLU A 110 -21.25 3.59 -2.17
C GLU A 110 -20.62 4.27 -0.94
N ALA A 111 -19.29 4.36 -0.89
CA ALA A 111 -18.57 5.04 0.19
C ALA A 111 -18.99 6.53 0.30
N GLU A 112 -19.06 7.24 -0.82
CA GLU A 112 -19.46 8.65 -0.83
C GLU A 112 -20.96 8.84 -0.55
N PHE A 113 -21.81 7.91 -0.98
CA PHE A 113 -23.24 7.90 -0.65
C PHE A 113 -23.45 7.74 0.85
N ASN A 114 -22.86 6.70 1.45
CA ASN A 114 -22.98 6.42 2.89
C ASN A 114 -22.45 7.61 3.72
N TYR A 115 -21.33 8.20 3.31
CA TYR A 115 -20.81 9.40 3.96
C TYR A 115 -21.82 10.55 3.99
N VAL A 116 -22.50 10.83 2.87
CA VAL A 116 -23.47 11.92 2.81
C VAL A 116 -24.76 11.59 3.58
N MET A 117 -25.12 10.30 3.65
CA MET A 117 -26.24 9.84 4.47
C MET A 117 -25.94 9.98 5.96
N ASP A 118 -24.77 9.56 6.43
CA ASP A 118 -24.31 9.71 7.81
C ASP A 118 -24.29 11.17 8.25
N LEU A 119 -23.86 12.09 7.35
CA LEU A 119 -23.90 13.52 7.59
C LEU A 119 -25.33 14.06 7.74
N LYS A 120 -26.31 13.52 6.99
CA LYS A 120 -27.72 13.94 7.11
C LYS A 120 -28.36 13.47 8.39
N GLU A 121 -28.05 12.27 8.84
CA GLU A 121 -28.53 11.75 10.13
C GLU A 121 -27.94 12.55 11.30
N THR A 122 -26.67 12.95 11.19
CA THR A 122 -26.00 13.74 12.24
C THR A 122 -26.52 15.19 12.30
N THR A 123 -27.01 15.76 11.19
CA THR A 123 -27.60 17.12 11.18
C THR A 123 -29.04 17.20 11.64
N GLY A 124 -29.69 16.02 11.87
CA GLY A 124 -31.11 15.93 12.29
C GLY A 124 -31.36 15.75 13.79
N SER A 125 -30.36 15.47 14.59
CA SER A 125 -30.52 15.30 16.04
C SER A 125 -29.33 15.85 16.82
N GLU A 126 -29.63 16.80 17.71
CA GLU A 126 -28.85 17.26 18.85
C GLU A 126 -27.40 17.66 18.60
N ILE A 127 -26.97 18.79 19.17
CA ILE A 127 -25.58 19.23 19.32
C ILE A 127 -24.70 18.00 19.55
N ALA A 128 -24.10 17.48 18.48
CA ALA A 128 -23.21 16.33 18.57
C ALA A 128 -22.09 16.70 19.54
N LEU A 129 -21.98 16.00 20.63
CA LEU A 129 -20.94 16.19 21.62
C LEU A 129 -19.61 15.98 20.89
N LYS A 130 -18.80 17.05 20.74
CA LYS A 130 -17.47 17.02 20.16
C LYS A 130 -16.53 16.05 20.88
N THR A 131 -16.96 15.50 22.00
CA THR A 131 -16.25 14.54 22.82
C THR A 131 -17.27 13.54 23.39
N ALA A 132 -16.97 12.23 23.22
CA ALA A 132 -17.80 11.15 23.78
C ALA A 132 -16.92 10.17 24.57
N TYR A 133 -17.54 9.55 25.59
CA TYR A 133 -16.92 8.53 26.43
C TYR A 133 -17.75 7.25 26.39
N TYR A 134 -17.06 6.13 26.22
CA TYR A 134 -17.64 4.79 26.24
C TYR A 134 -16.91 3.97 27.31
N PRO A 135 -17.61 3.45 28.34
CA PRO A 135 -17.00 2.61 29.36
C PRO A 135 -16.27 1.41 28.76
N GLU A 136 -16.90 0.78 27.75
CA GLU A 136 -16.37 -0.39 27.04
C GLU A 136 -16.83 -0.38 25.59
N LEU A 137 -15.95 -0.81 24.69
CA LEU A 137 -16.24 -1.12 23.28
C LEU A 137 -15.54 -2.42 22.89
N THR A 138 -16.15 -3.17 21.98
CA THR A 138 -15.41 -4.23 21.30
C THR A 138 -14.33 -3.61 20.41
N LEU A 139 -13.25 -4.35 20.15
CA LEU A 139 -12.21 -3.89 19.20
C LEU A 139 -12.79 -3.60 17.81
N ALA A 140 -13.76 -4.38 17.34
CA ALA A 140 -14.44 -4.11 16.08
C ALA A 140 -15.16 -2.75 16.07
N GLN A 141 -15.88 -2.42 17.15
CA GLN A 141 -16.53 -1.12 17.29
C GLN A 141 -15.51 0.02 17.41
N PHE A 142 -14.39 -0.22 18.10
CA PHE A 142 -13.29 0.75 18.16
C PHE A 142 -12.73 1.03 16.76
N MET A 143 -12.42 0.00 15.97
CA MET A 143 -11.92 0.13 14.61
C MET A 143 -12.93 0.82 13.67
N GLN A 144 -14.23 0.54 13.83
CA GLN A 144 -15.27 1.25 13.09
C GLN A 144 -15.27 2.75 13.41
N LYS A 145 -15.07 3.12 14.69
CA LYS A 145 -14.97 4.52 15.10
C LYS A 145 -13.68 5.23 14.63
N MET A 146 -12.60 4.48 14.41
CA MET A 146 -11.39 5.04 13.77
C MET A 146 -11.66 5.55 12.35
N ARG A 147 -12.67 5.02 11.66
CA ARG A 147 -13.10 5.46 10.32
C ARG A 147 -14.06 6.65 10.38
N HIS A 148 -13.83 7.59 11.28
CA HIS A 148 -14.74 8.70 11.55
C HIS A 148 -14.94 9.60 10.32
N PRO A 149 -16.19 10.02 9.99
CA PRO A 149 -16.49 10.81 8.79
C PRO A 149 -15.72 12.13 8.70
N VAL A 150 -15.41 12.77 9.84
CA VAL A 150 -14.68 14.05 9.88
C VAL A 150 -13.30 13.95 9.19
N LEU A 151 -12.70 12.76 9.17
CA LEU A 151 -11.39 12.52 8.55
C LEU A 151 -11.41 12.73 7.03
N ARG A 152 -12.57 12.58 6.40
CA ARG A 152 -12.75 12.81 4.96
C ARG A 152 -12.86 14.29 4.59
N GLN A 153 -12.99 15.17 5.56
CA GLN A 153 -13.09 16.62 5.34
C GLN A 153 -11.72 17.31 5.35
N VAL A 154 -10.69 16.62 5.77
CA VAL A 154 -9.34 17.18 5.95
C VAL A 154 -8.56 17.10 4.63
N LYS A 155 -7.84 18.18 4.27
CA LYS A 155 -7.05 18.25 3.02
C LYS A 155 -5.81 17.38 3.02
N SER A 156 -5.23 17.13 4.19
CA SER A 156 -4.12 16.23 4.42
C SER A 156 -4.31 15.55 5.77
N LEU A 157 -3.82 14.32 5.90
CA LEU A 157 -3.86 13.56 7.14
C LEU A 157 -2.45 13.49 7.72
N ASP A 158 -2.28 14.03 8.91
CA ASP A 158 -1.12 13.80 9.75
C ASP A 158 -1.57 12.97 10.96
N VAL A 159 -1.24 11.67 10.91
CA VAL A 159 -1.75 10.65 11.82
C VAL A 159 -0.65 10.17 12.73
N VAL A 160 -0.94 10.09 14.03
CA VAL A 160 -0.10 9.35 14.99
C VAL A 160 -0.96 8.30 15.69
N THR A 161 -0.48 7.06 15.70
CA THR A 161 -1.10 5.99 16.48
C THR A 161 -0.13 5.43 17.51
N ALA A 162 -0.66 4.98 18.62
CA ALA A 162 0.07 4.18 19.59
C ALA A 162 -0.76 2.94 19.91
N VAL A 163 -0.25 1.77 19.60
CA VAL A 163 -1.01 0.54 19.74
C VAL A 163 -0.15 -0.63 20.20
N ASP A 164 -0.65 -1.37 21.18
CA ASP A 164 -0.09 -2.66 21.60
C ASP A 164 -0.58 -3.77 20.66
N ILE A 165 -0.09 -3.70 19.43
CA ILE A 165 -0.58 -4.51 18.32
C ILE A 165 -0.26 -6.00 18.51
N LEU A 166 0.88 -6.30 19.16
CA LEU A 166 1.34 -7.67 19.37
C LEU A 166 0.53 -8.40 20.48
N SER A 167 -0.20 -7.64 21.30
CA SER A 167 -1.11 -8.18 22.30
C SER A 167 -2.52 -8.46 21.76
N LEU A 168 -2.84 -7.94 20.56
CA LEU A 168 -4.13 -8.18 19.92
C LEU A 168 -4.24 -9.61 19.39
N ASP A 169 -5.47 -10.09 19.20
CA ASP A 169 -5.70 -11.32 18.45
C ASP A 169 -5.26 -11.17 17.00
N ARG A 170 -4.80 -12.26 16.39
CA ARG A 170 -4.34 -12.31 14.99
C ARG A 170 -5.35 -11.69 14.01
N ASN A 171 -6.63 -11.95 14.18
CA ASN A 171 -7.67 -11.40 13.31
C ASN A 171 -7.68 -9.87 13.32
N TYR A 172 -7.47 -9.26 14.48
CA TYR A 172 -7.42 -7.80 14.62
C TYR A 172 -6.10 -7.21 14.12
N GLN A 173 -4.98 -7.93 14.34
CA GLN A 173 -3.69 -7.54 13.74
C GLN A 173 -3.81 -7.50 12.21
N MET A 174 -4.38 -8.55 11.62
CA MET A 174 -4.57 -8.64 10.17
C MET A 174 -5.55 -7.57 9.68
N ALA A 175 -6.68 -7.38 10.36
CA ALA A 175 -7.64 -6.34 10.01
C ALA A 175 -7.03 -4.93 10.09
N MET A 176 -6.12 -4.67 11.03
CA MET A 176 -5.38 -3.40 11.07
C MET A 176 -4.36 -3.26 9.95
N ALA A 177 -3.71 -4.34 9.55
CA ALA A 177 -2.82 -4.36 8.40
C ALA A 177 -3.59 -4.21 7.07
N GLU A 178 -4.85 -4.67 7.02
CA GLU A 178 -5.75 -4.61 5.87
C GLU A 178 -6.61 -3.35 5.83
N LEU A 179 -6.57 -2.50 6.87
CA LEU A 179 -7.39 -1.27 6.94
C LEU A 179 -7.32 -0.42 5.65
N GLU A 180 -6.28 -0.61 4.87
CA GLU A 180 -6.09 0.07 3.59
C GLU A 180 -6.35 -0.81 2.36
N ASN A 181 -6.36 -2.13 2.44
CA ASN A 181 -6.73 -2.98 1.30
C ASN A 181 -8.25 -3.04 1.07
N SER A 182 -9.05 -2.72 2.09
CA SER A 182 -10.44 -2.46 1.82
C SER A 182 -10.51 -1.14 1.06
N GLN A 183 -11.04 -1.13 -0.15
CA GLN A 183 -11.52 -0.09 -1.05
C GLN A 183 -11.41 1.40 -0.62
N ASN A 184 -11.14 1.66 0.64
CA ASN A 184 -10.90 2.96 1.23
C ASN A 184 -9.53 3.58 0.87
N VAL A 185 -8.55 2.80 0.41
CA VAL A 185 -7.22 3.32 0.03
C VAL A 185 -7.34 4.23 -1.19
N ASN A 186 -8.12 3.83 -2.18
CA ASN A 186 -8.37 4.69 -3.34
C ASN A 186 -9.12 5.96 -2.96
N VAL A 187 -10.04 5.88 -2.01
CA VAL A 187 -10.75 7.04 -1.44
C VAL A 187 -9.79 7.89 -0.60
N THR A 188 -8.94 7.27 0.22
CA THR A 188 -7.98 7.99 1.07
C THR A 188 -6.92 8.70 0.24
N GLN A 189 -6.32 8.05 -0.75
CA GLN A 189 -5.32 8.66 -1.64
C GLN A 189 -5.87 9.84 -2.44
N ARG A 190 -7.14 9.79 -2.87
CA ARG A 190 -7.77 10.89 -3.61
C ARG A 190 -8.30 12.00 -2.73
N SER A 191 -8.79 11.63 -1.55
CA SER A 191 -9.36 12.58 -0.60
C SER A 191 -8.29 13.28 0.22
N TYR A 192 -7.13 12.64 0.40
CA TYR A 192 -6.03 13.11 1.25
C TYR A 192 -4.70 12.94 0.53
N PRO A 193 -4.31 13.87 -0.35
CA PRO A 193 -3.10 13.77 -1.16
C PRO A 193 -1.80 13.74 -0.37
N GLY A 194 -1.82 14.01 0.94
CA GLY A 194 -0.67 13.93 1.82
C GLY A 194 -1.01 13.17 3.10
N VAL A 195 -0.79 11.85 3.14
CA VAL A 195 -0.97 11.06 4.36
C VAL A 195 0.40 10.78 4.97
N HIS A 196 0.67 11.41 6.12
CA HIS A 196 1.81 11.11 6.97
C HIS A 196 1.35 10.26 8.15
N PHE A 197 1.86 9.07 8.26
CA PHE A 197 1.42 8.10 9.27
C PHE A 197 2.59 7.70 10.18
N SER A 198 2.56 8.15 11.42
CA SER A 198 3.51 7.75 12.45
C SER A 198 2.87 6.72 13.37
N MET A 199 3.45 5.52 13.44
CA MET A 199 2.91 4.41 14.22
C MET A 199 3.90 4.01 15.32
N LEU A 200 3.48 4.13 16.56
CA LEU A 200 4.19 3.69 17.75
C LEU A 200 3.70 2.30 18.13
N ILE A 201 4.57 1.30 18.11
CA ILE A 201 4.23 -0.08 18.49
C ILE A 201 5.24 -0.65 19.47
N ASN A 202 4.82 -1.60 20.28
CA ASN A 202 5.74 -2.42 21.06
C ASN A 202 6.29 -3.53 20.17
N LEU A 203 7.61 -3.50 19.92
CA LEU A 203 8.33 -4.53 19.18
C LEU A 203 9.13 -5.45 20.10
N ASP A 204 9.05 -5.25 21.40
CA ASP A 204 9.69 -6.12 22.38
C ASP A 204 8.95 -7.45 22.45
N ASN A 205 9.51 -8.44 21.77
CA ASN A 205 8.91 -9.76 21.66
C ASN A 205 9.74 -10.78 22.44
N THR A 206 9.34 -11.01 23.67
CA THR A 206 9.96 -12.02 24.55
C THR A 206 9.50 -13.46 24.23
N ASN A 207 8.50 -13.65 23.34
CA ASN A 207 7.97 -14.97 22.99
C ASN A 207 8.41 -15.41 21.57
N PRO A 208 9.42 -16.30 21.44
CA PRO A 208 9.91 -16.77 20.15
C PRO A 208 8.82 -17.45 19.29
N ALA A 209 7.84 -18.12 19.90
CA ALA A 209 6.77 -18.81 19.19
C ALA A 209 5.83 -17.84 18.42
N LYS A 210 5.83 -16.57 18.77
CA LYS A 210 5.05 -15.52 18.07
C LYS A 210 5.86 -14.79 16.99
N ASN A 211 7.14 -15.04 16.89
CA ASN A 211 8.02 -14.28 15.98
C ASN A 211 7.54 -14.32 14.53
N THR A 212 7.23 -15.50 14.02
CA THR A 212 6.73 -15.70 12.65
C THR A 212 5.46 -14.87 12.39
N TYR A 213 4.50 -14.89 13.31
CA TYR A 213 3.26 -14.10 13.18
C TYR A 213 3.51 -12.59 13.23
N ASN A 214 4.42 -12.13 14.08
CA ASN A 214 4.77 -10.72 14.19
C ASN A 214 5.44 -10.21 12.93
N VAL A 215 6.33 -11.00 12.33
CA VAL A 215 6.97 -10.64 11.06
C VAL A 215 5.97 -10.67 9.91
N GLN A 216 5.08 -11.67 9.84
CA GLN A 216 3.99 -11.70 8.87
C GLN A 216 3.11 -10.46 8.98
N PHE A 217 2.74 -10.06 10.19
CA PHE A 217 1.99 -8.82 10.41
C PHE A 217 2.77 -7.59 9.90
N LEU A 218 4.05 -7.46 10.23
CA LEU A 218 4.88 -6.34 9.76
C LEU A 218 5.01 -6.33 8.23
N LEU A 219 5.22 -7.49 7.60
CA LEU A 219 5.24 -7.61 6.15
C LEU A 219 3.94 -7.13 5.54
N ASN A 220 2.79 -7.54 6.09
CA ASN A 220 1.48 -7.12 5.65
C ASN A 220 1.27 -5.63 5.80
N LEU A 221 1.57 -5.09 6.98
CA LEU A 221 1.46 -3.67 7.26
C LEU A 221 2.30 -2.86 6.27
N LEU A 222 3.57 -3.24 6.10
CA LEU A 222 4.49 -2.52 5.21
C LEU A 222 4.10 -2.65 3.74
N THR A 223 3.51 -3.77 3.35
CA THR A 223 3.03 -4.00 1.99
C THR A 223 1.76 -3.19 1.71
N ASN A 224 0.78 -3.24 2.60
CA ASN A 224 -0.51 -2.59 2.42
C ASN A 224 -0.40 -1.07 2.48
N LEU A 225 0.41 -0.54 3.40
CA LEU A 225 0.67 0.89 3.55
C LEU A 225 1.75 1.42 2.58
N SER A 226 2.04 0.73 1.49
CA SER A 226 3.14 1.11 0.58
C SER A 226 2.99 2.51 -0.03
N ASN A 227 1.77 2.99 -0.18
CA ASN A 227 1.46 4.30 -0.78
C ASN A 227 1.37 5.44 0.25
N VAL A 228 1.58 5.15 1.53
CA VAL A 228 1.52 6.11 2.63
C VAL A 228 2.93 6.40 3.12
N ASP A 229 3.22 7.65 3.47
CA ASP A 229 4.47 7.99 4.18
C ASP A 229 4.39 7.45 5.61
N LEU A 230 4.71 6.15 5.75
CA LEU A 230 4.68 5.43 7.00
C LEU A 230 6.02 5.48 7.70
N GLN A 231 6.01 5.93 8.96
CA GLN A 231 7.11 5.83 9.89
C GLN A 231 6.70 4.96 11.08
N LEU A 232 7.42 3.88 11.31
CA LEU A 232 7.18 2.96 12.41
C LEU A 232 8.21 3.18 13.52
N TYR A 233 7.71 3.36 14.74
CA TYR A 233 8.54 3.62 15.92
C TYR A 233 8.38 2.51 16.96
N SER A 234 9.49 2.03 17.51
CA SER A 234 9.48 1.07 18.61
C SER A 234 9.28 1.82 19.93
N CYS A 235 8.17 1.55 20.60
CA CYS A 235 7.77 2.26 21.81
C CYS A 235 7.18 1.29 22.85
N PRO A 236 7.94 0.86 23.86
CA PRO A 236 7.46 -0.03 24.93
C PRO A 236 6.27 0.55 25.72
N GLN A 237 6.12 1.89 25.75
CA GLN A 237 5.02 2.53 26.48
C GLN A 237 3.65 2.32 25.84
N THR A 238 3.56 1.67 24.69
CA THR A 238 2.28 1.36 24.04
C THR A 238 1.56 0.16 24.64
N VAL A 239 2.20 -0.61 25.52
CA VAL A 239 1.61 -1.78 26.17
C VAL A 239 0.23 -1.45 26.77
N GLY A 240 -0.77 -2.25 26.43
CA GLY A 240 -2.15 -2.09 26.87
C GLY A 240 -2.89 -0.86 26.33
N LYS A 241 -2.34 -0.15 25.35
CA LYS A 241 -2.95 1.05 24.79
C LYS A 241 -3.36 0.87 23.34
N ILE A 242 -4.43 1.58 22.98
CA ILE A 242 -4.86 1.77 21.61
C ILE A 242 -5.29 3.23 21.43
N ILE A 243 -4.52 3.99 20.68
CA ILE A 243 -4.73 5.43 20.48
C ILE A 243 -4.55 5.70 18.99
N PHE A 244 -5.53 6.37 18.40
CA PHE A 244 -5.45 6.88 17.04
C PHE A 244 -5.79 8.37 17.07
N THR A 245 -4.94 9.20 16.50
CA THR A 245 -5.21 10.64 16.46
C THR A 245 -4.76 11.23 15.13
N VAL A 246 -5.59 12.11 14.62
CA VAL A 246 -5.33 12.93 13.43
C VAL A 246 -5.25 14.38 13.89
N LYS A 247 -4.18 15.03 13.53
CA LYS A 247 -3.93 16.43 13.89
C LYS A 247 -5.11 17.30 13.47
N ASP A 248 -5.55 18.18 14.37
CA ASP A 248 -6.64 19.16 14.21
C ASP A 248 -8.04 18.55 13.94
N ALA A 249 -8.18 17.22 13.80
CA ALA A 249 -9.40 16.65 13.26
C ALA A 249 -10.12 15.68 14.21
N TYR A 250 -9.45 14.63 14.67
CA TYR A 250 -10.10 13.54 15.40
C TYR A 250 -9.11 12.80 16.29
N SER A 251 -9.60 12.31 17.42
CA SER A 251 -8.87 11.38 18.26
C SER A 251 -9.79 10.34 18.86
N ILE A 252 -9.29 9.11 18.99
CA ILE A 252 -9.90 8.02 19.77
C ILE A 252 -8.81 7.34 20.57
N SER A 253 -9.07 7.08 21.84
CA SER A 253 -8.14 6.41 22.74
C SER A 253 -8.85 5.46 23.66
N GLY A 254 -8.18 4.35 24.03
CA GLY A 254 -8.70 3.35 24.94
C GLY A 254 -7.58 2.48 25.51
N MET A 255 -7.93 1.64 26.47
CA MET A 255 -7.07 0.62 27.02
C MET A 255 -7.53 -0.77 26.56
N VAL A 256 -6.63 -1.55 26.01
CA VAL A 256 -6.87 -2.95 25.66
C VAL A 256 -6.82 -3.78 26.94
N MET A 257 -7.94 -4.41 27.30
CA MET A 257 -8.05 -5.22 28.52
C MET A 257 -7.92 -6.71 28.23
N ASP A 258 -8.49 -7.14 27.12
CA ASP A 258 -8.38 -8.50 26.61
C ASP A 258 -8.25 -8.48 25.08
N LYS A 259 -8.26 -9.67 24.47
CA LYS A 259 -8.10 -9.81 23.02
C LYS A 259 -9.20 -9.15 22.18
N ASN A 260 -10.33 -8.80 22.76
CA ASN A 260 -11.52 -8.36 22.04
C ASN A 260 -12.15 -7.06 22.55
N HIS A 261 -11.73 -6.54 23.70
CA HIS A 261 -12.38 -5.40 24.33
C HIS A 261 -11.40 -4.27 24.69
N CYS A 262 -11.88 -3.06 24.50
CA CYS A 262 -11.24 -1.83 24.95
C CYS A 262 -12.09 -1.15 26.01
N MET A 263 -11.50 -0.74 27.11
CA MET A 263 -12.13 0.02 28.18
C MET A 263 -11.72 1.49 28.17
N CYS A 264 -12.53 2.30 28.84
CA CYS A 264 -12.28 3.73 29.00
C CYS A 264 -12.06 4.45 27.65
N VAL A 265 -12.89 4.10 26.65
CA VAL A 265 -12.73 4.67 25.32
C VAL A 265 -13.25 6.09 25.29
N SER A 266 -12.42 7.00 24.80
CA SER A 266 -12.73 8.42 24.62
C SER A 266 -12.52 8.82 23.18
N THR A 267 -13.47 9.55 22.60
CA THR A 267 -13.35 10.16 21.27
C THR A 267 -13.47 11.67 21.36
N SER A 268 -12.78 12.40 20.51
CA SER A 268 -12.88 13.86 20.43
C SER A 268 -12.71 14.36 19.00
N GLU A 269 -13.51 15.35 18.62
CA GLU A 269 -13.39 16.15 17.39
C GLU A 269 -12.91 17.56 17.71
N GLU A 270 -12.63 17.87 18.97
CA GLU A 270 -12.16 19.17 19.38
C GLU A 270 -10.65 19.32 19.06
N PRO A 271 -10.24 20.27 18.19
CA PRO A 271 -8.85 20.42 17.77
C PRO A 271 -7.86 20.53 18.92
N LYS A 272 -8.22 21.22 20.00
CA LYS A 272 -7.38 21.38 21.19
C LYS A 272 -7.05 20.04 21.85
N ASN A 273 -8.06 19.17 21.99
CA ASN A 273 -7.88 17.84 22.59
C ASN A 273 -7.10 16.92 21.65
N CYS A 274 -7.44 16.93 20.35
CA CYS A 274 -6.75 16.15 19.33
C CYS A 274 -5.27 16.51 19.27
N ASN A 275 -4.93 17.80 19.25
CA ASN A 275 -3.55 18.27 19.21
C ASN A 275 -2.77 17.95 20.48
N ALA A 276 -3.40 18.04 21.65
CA ALA A 276 -2.74 17.67 22.90
C ALA A 276 -2.31 16.19 22.91
N ILE A 277 -3.16 15.29 22.41
CA ILE A 277 -2.84 13.85 22.27
C ILE A 277 -1.79 13.66 21.16
N TYR A 278 -2.00 14.29 20.01
CA TYR A 278 -1.08 14.23 18.87
C TYR A 278 0.33 14.65 19.26
N ASP A 279 0.51 15.84 19.85
CA ASP A 279 1.81 16.38 20.22
C ASP A 279 2.51 15.49 21.27
N ARG A 280 1.74 14.93 22.21
CA ARG A 280 2.28 13.99 23.20
C ARG A 280 2.80 12.71 22.56
N LEU A 281 2.05 12.10 21.63
CA LEU A 281 2.50 10.91 20.92
C LEU A 281 3.66 11.25 19.97
N LYS A 282 3.59 12.37 19.26
CA LYS A 282 4.63 12.80 18.33
C LYS A 282 5.97 13.07 19.06
N SER A 283 5.93 13.51 20.30
CA SER A 283 7.15 13.68 21.12
C SER A 283 7.87 12.37 21.45
N LEU A 284 7.22 11.21 21.30
CA LEU A 284 7.82 9.88 21.44
C LEU A 284 8.43 9.37 20.12
N CYS A 285 8.15 10.04 19.02
CA CYS A 285 8.71 9.73 17.70
C CYS A 285 10.08 10.41 17.56
N SER A 286 11.16 9.66 17.75
CA SER A 286 12.53 10.15 17.61
C SER A 286 13.35 9.26 16.68
N GLN A 287 14.49 9.74 16.23
CA GLN A 287 15.41 8.92 15.41
C GLN A 287 15.88 7.67 16.15
N GLU A 288 16.04 7.73 17.47
CA GLU A 288 16.44 6.59 18.30
C GLU A 288 15.37 5.50 18.37
N THR A 289 14.11 5.88 18.28
CA THR A 289 12.97 4.95 18.31
C THR A 289 12.49 4.54 16.92
N LEU A 290 12.94 5.22 15.87
CA LEU A 290 12.56 4.93 14.48
C LEU A 290 13.01 3.52 14.09
N ALA A 291 12.03 2.68 13.79
CA ALA A 291 12.24 1.28 13.43
C ALA A 291 12.19 1.06 11.91
N VAL A 292 11.22 1.68 11.25
CA VAL A 292 11.02 1.59 9.80
C VAL A 292 10.68 2.95 9.23
N ARG A 293 11.33 3.30 8.13
CA ARG A 293 11.01 4.49 7.34
C ARG A 293 10.75 4.13 5.88
N ARG A 294 9.99 4.97 5.21
CA ARG A 294 9.82 4.94 3.76
C ARG A 294 10.89 5.80 3.08
N THR A 295 11.32 5.36 1.93
CA THR A 295 12.22 6.11 1.04
C THR A 295 12.03 5.64 -0.39
N VAL A 296 12.69 6.29 -1.33
CA VAL A 296 12.71 5.87 -2.74
C VAL A 296 14.12 5.47 -3.14
N MET A 297 14.24 4.53 -4.07
CA MET A 297 15.54 4.01 -4.49
C MET A 297 16.49 5.10 -5.03
N PRO A 298 16.05 6.10 -5.81
CA PRO A 298 16.94 7.18 -6.23
C PRO A 298 17.62 7.94 -5.08
N ASP A 299 16.93 8.11 -3.95
CA ASP A 299 17.52 8.76 -2.77
C ASP A 299 18.59 7.89 -2.10
N MET A 300 18.36 6.58 -1.99
CA MET A 300 19.34 5.64 -1.47
C MET A 300 20.59 5.54 -2.34
N LEU A 301 20.41 5.59 -3.67
CA LEU A 301 21.52 5.57 -4.63
C LEU A 301 22.37 6.86 -4.53
N ARG A 302 21.71 8.03 -4.46
CA ARG A 302 22.39 9.33 -4.31
C ARG A 302 23.10 9.48 -2.97
N GLY A 303 22.51 8.95 -1.89
CA GLY A 303 23.07 9.03 -0.55
C GLY A 303 24.17 8.00 -0.25
N ASN A 304 24.59 7.18 -1.21
CA ASN A 304 25.48 6.01 -1.02
C ASN A 304 24.95 4.99 0.03
N GLU A 305 23.72 5.12 0.45
CA GLU A 305 23.11 4.24 1.44
C GLU A 305 23.00 2.82 0.87
N TYR A 306 22.63 2.70 -0.42
CA TYR A 306 22.55 1.43 -1.12
C TYR A 306 23.88 0.67 -1.12
N VAL A 307 25.01 1.37 -1.27
CA VAL A 307 26.36 0.77 -1.25
C VAL A 307 26.68 0.17 0.12
N GLN A 308 26.21 0.77 1.22
CA GLN A 308 26.37 0.21 2.56
C GLN A 308 25.66 -1.14 2.73
N TYR A 309 24.52 -1.32 2.09
CA TYR A 309 23.81 -2.61 2.09
C TYR A 309 24.62 -3.69 1.36
N LEU A 310 25.27 -3.35 0.27
CA LEU A 310 26.05 -4.30 -0.50
C LEU A 310 27.24 -4.87 0.28
N PHE A 311 27.86 -4.07 1.14
CA PHE A 311 29.02 -4.51 1.95
C PHE A 311 28.64 -5.18 3.27
N ALA A 312 27.34 -5.33 3.56
CA ALA A 312 26.92 -5.97 4.80
C ALA A 312 27.21 -7.47 4.77
N ARG A 313 27.52 -8.01 5.95
CA ARG A 313 27.82 -9.45 6.12
C ARG A 313 26.54 -10.25 6.31
N ASN A 314 26.65 -11.59 6.08
CA ASN A 314 25.57 -12.56 6.34
C ASN A 314 24.29 -12.15 5.62
N GLN A 315 24.37 -12.00 4.31
CA GLN A 315 23.25 -11.59 3.49
C GLN A 315 22.23 -12.72 3.32
N ARG A 316 20.96 -12.37 3.53
CA ARG A 316 19.80 -13.23 3.34
C ARG A 316 18.80 -12.52 2.46
N TRP A 317 18.47 -13.12 1.34
CA TRP A 317 17.57 -12.52 0.35
C TRP A 317 16.30 -13.35 0.21
N LEU A 318 15.15 -12.76 0.41
CA LEU A 318 13.86 -13.33 0.06
C LEU A 318 13.36 -12.64 -1.20
N MET A 319 13.29 -13.37 -2.30
CA MET A 319 13.01 -12.79 -3.62
C MET A 319 11.56 -13.02 -4.04
N GLY A 320 10.79 -11.95 -4.11
CA GLY A 320 9.46 -11.93 -4.73
C GLY A 320 9.49 -11.67 -6.23
N HIS A 321 10.56 -11.02 -6.71
CA HIS A 321 10.75 -10.68 -8.11
C HIS A 321 12.22 -10.85 -8.52
N VAL A 322 12.46 -11.08 -9.81
CA VAL A 322 13.82 -11.04 -10.37
C VAL A 322 14.29 -9.58 -10.39
N THR A 323 15.51 -9.34 -9.89
CA THR A 323 16.06 -8.00 -9.68
C THR A 323 17.26 -7.73 -10.56
N GLU A 324 17.77 -6.48 -10.57
CA GLU A 324 18.96 -6.05 -11.30
C GLU A 324 20.21 -6.88 -11.03
N HIS A 325 20.28 -7.63 -9.92
CA HIS A 325 21.39 -8.50 -9.56
C HIS A 325 21.60 -9.66 -10.54
N PHE A 326 20.54 -10.07 -11.26
CA PHE A 326 20.52 -11.23 -12.14
C PHE A 326 20.57 -10.86 -13.64
N LEU A 327 21.10 -9.68 -13.94
CA LEU A 327 21.23 -9.19 -15.31
C LEU A 327 22.65 -9.43 -15.87
N PRO A 328 22.78 -9.88 -17.14
CA PRO A 328 24.04 -9.82 -17.86
C PRO A 328 24.45 -8.36 -18.11
N ASP A 329 25.78 -8.12 -18.20
CA ASP A 329 26.37 -6.78 -18.20
C ASP A 329 25.77 -5.84 -19.26
N ASP A 330 25.65 -6.29 -20.51
CA ASP A 330 25.16 -5.47 -21.63
C ASP A 330 23.66 -5.10 -21.49
N LEU A 331 22.85 -6.00 -20.93
CA LEU A 331 21.44 -5.72 -20.64
C LEU A 331 21.31 -4.74 -19.47
N TYR A 332 22.13 -4.93 -18.43
CA TYR A 332 22.19 -4.00 -17.32
C TYR A 332 22.54 -2.57 -17.80
N GLU A 333 23.57 -2.42 -18.64
CA GLU A 333 24.01 -1.13 -19.19
C GLU A 333 22.84 -0.41 -19.89
N THR A 334 22.11 -1.14 -20.75
CA THR A 334 20.94 -0.59 -21.46
C THR A 334 19.87 -0.07 -20.49
N LEU A 335 19.51 -0.87 -19.49
CA LEU A 335 18.47 -0.50 -18.52
C LEU A 335 18.93 0.63 -17.58
N ALA A 336 20.21 0.70 -17.27
CA ALA A 336 20.77 1.77 -16.45
C ALA A 336 20.74 3.12 -17.18
N ASP A 337 20.94 3.15 -18.49
CA ASP A 337 20.78 4.37 -19.30
C ASP A 337 19.33 4.87 -19.27
N GLU A 338 18.35 3.97 -19.45
CA GLU A 338 16.93 4.29 -19.37
C GLU A 338 16.53 4.77 -17.96
N TYR A 339 17.05 4.12 -16.91
CA TYR A 339 16.79 4.50 -15.52
C TYR A 339 17.32 5.91 -15.21
N CYS A 340 18.55 6.23 -15.61
CA CYS A 340 19.13 7.57 -15.41
C CYS A 340 18.38 8.66 -16.19
N ALA A 341 17.86 8.33 -17.38
CA ALA A 341 17.07 9.27 -18.17
C ALA A 341 15.74 9.65 -17.46
N THR A 342 15.15 8.71 -16.72
CA THR A 342 13.87 8.90 -16.02
C THR A 342 14.04 9.42 -14.59
N HIS A 343 15.15 9.11 -13.91
CA HIS A 343 15.41 9.44 -12.50
C HIS A 343 16.51 10.49 -12.37
N LYS A 344 16.13 11.76 -12.46
CA LYS A 344 17.07 12.89 -12.36
C LYS A 344 17.91 12.83 -11.08
N GLY A 345 19.23 13.00 -11.23
CA GLY A 345 20.19 13.04 -10.11
C GLY A 345 20.73 11.68 -9.69
N VAL A 346 20.37 10.59 -10.37
CA VAL A 346 21.09 9.31 -10.28
C VAL A 346 22.22 9.35 -11.31
N ASP A 347 23.45 9.13 -10.82
CA ASP A 347 24.65 9.16 -11.64
C ASP A 347 24.91 7.81 -12.32
N ARG A 348 25.13 7.82 -13.61
CA ARG A 348 25.36 6.64 -14.45
C ARG A 348 26.60 5.86 -14.01
N ASP A 349 27.71 6.57 -13.73
CA ASP A 349 28.97 5.95 -13.30
C ASP A 349 28.79 5.28 -11.92
N SER A 350 27.95 5.84 -11.07
CA SER A 350 27.60 5.23 -9.80
C SER A 350 26.83 3.92 -9.98
N LEU A 351 25.87 3.85 -10.92
CA LEU A 351 25.18 2.60 -11.24
C LEU A 351 26.12 1.53 -11.79
N THR A 352 27.06 1.90 -12.67
CA THR A 352 28.07 0.97 -13.18
C THR A 352 28.93 0.42 -12.05
N ARG A 353 29.41 1.29 -11.13
CA ARG A 353 30.17 0.84 -9.94
C ARG A 353 29.35 -0.10 -9.05
N ILE A 354 28.08 0.21 -8.83
CA ILE A 354 27.16 -0.62 -8.04
C ILE A 354 26.97 -1.99 -8.71
N HIS A 355 26.82 -2.03 -10.03
CA HIS A 355 26.69 -3.30 -10.76
C HIS A 355 27.94 -4.18 -10.62
N MET A 356 29.12 -3.58 -10.77
CA MET A 356 30.38 -4.32 -10.57
C MET A 356 30.54 -4.85 -9.14
N LEU A 357 30.10 -4.09 -8.13
CA LEU A 357 30.06 -4.53 -6.74
C LEU A 357 29.07 -5.68 -6.55
N ASN A 358 27.85 -5.57 -7.06
CA ASN A 358 26.83 -6.63 -7.01
C ASN A 358 27.34 -7.93 -7.60
N LYS A 359 27.99 -7.84 -8.76
CA LYS A 359 28.60 -9.01 -9.42
C LYS A 359 29.69 -9.65 -8.55
N SER A 360 30.60 -8.85 -8.01
CA SER A 360 31.63 -9.32 -7.10
C SER A 360 31.06 -10.00 -5.85
N ILE A 361 29.96 -9.44 -5.30
CA ILE A 361 29.26 -9.99 -4.13
C ILE A 361 28.64 -11.34 -4.46
N LEU A 362 27.92 -11.45 -5.57
CA LEU A 362 27.33 -12.71 -6.04
C LEU A 362 28.38 -13.78 -6.34
N GLU A 363 29.57 -13.39 -6.80
CA GLU A 363 30.65 -14.30 -7.15
C GLU A 363 31.54 -14.72 -5.94
N SER A 364 31.45 -14.04 -4.77
CA SER A 364 32.41 -14.28 -3.69
C SER A 364 31.86 -14.36 -2.27
N MET A 365 30.68 -13.78 -2.02
CA MET A 365 30.14 -13.69 -0.65
C MET A 365 29.24 -14.90 -0.28
N ASP A 366 29.09 -15.11 1.03
CA ASP A 366 28.11 -16.05 1.58
C ASP A 366 26.73 -15.39 1.55
N ILE A 367 25.84 -15.91 0.72
CA ILE A 367 24.48 -15.44 0.53
C ILE A 367 23.51 -16.60 0.65
N GLN A 368 22.50 -16.46 1.49
CA GLN A 368 21.34 -17.33 1.51
C GLN A 368 20.20 -16.68 0.72
N LEU A 369 19.75 -17.33 -0.34
CA LEU A 369 18.73 -16.80 -1.22
C LEU A 369 17.51 -17.74 -1.21
N LEU A 370 16.35 -17.22 -0.83
CA LEU A 370 15.04 -17.86 -0.96
C LEU A 370 14.27 -17.14 -2.08
N ALA A 371 13.81 -17.87 -3.08
CA ALA A 371 12.84 -17.37 -4.05
C ALA A 371 11.48 -18.00 -3.80
N TYR A 372 10.41 -17.24 -3.91
CA TYR A 372 9.07 -17.84 -3.94
C TYR A 372 8.92 -18.74 -5.15
N GLU A 373 8.18 -19.84 -4.99
CA GLU A 373 8.01 -20.87 -6.02
C GLU A 373 7.54 -20.31 -7.38
N ASN A 374 6.73 -19.27 -7.36
CA ASN A 374 6.22 -18.65 -8.57
C ASN A 374 7.12 -17.55 -9.15
N THR A 375 8.18 -17.11 -8.46
CA THR A 375 9.01 -15.96 -8.90
C THR A 375 9.56 -16.12 -10.31
N MET A 376 10.11 -17.30 -10.64
CA MET A 376 10.71 -17.55 -11.96
C MET A 376 9.64 -17.75 -13.05
N SER A 377 8.53 -18.41 -12.73
CA SER A 377 7.42 -18.61 -13.68
C SER A 377 6.69 -17.29 -13.97
N ASP A 378 6.46 -16.46 -12.96
CA ASP A 378 5.88 -15.12 -13.14
C ASP A 378 6.77 -14.24 -14.01
N PHE A 379 8.09 -14.25 -13.77
CA PHE A 379 9.05 -13.56 -14.62
C PHE A 379 9.05 -14.08 -16.05
N ALA A 380 8.98 -15.40 -16.25
CA ALA A 380 8.90 -16.02 -17.57
C ALA A 380 7.66 -15.58 -18.35
N VAL A 381 6.51 -15.50 -17.68
CA VAL A 381 5.22 -15.15 -18.29
C VAL A 381 5.12 -13.65 -18.53
N THR A 382 5.35 -12.87 -17.48
CA THR A 382 5.12 -11.42 -17.51
C THR A 382 6.28 -10.62 -18.07
N GLY A 383 7.52 -11.09 -17.89
CA GLY A 383 8.74 -10.34 -18.22
C GLY A 383 9.02 -9.14 -17.33
N ILE A 384 8.34 -9.06 -16.20
CA ILE A 384 8.53 -7.96 -15.25
C ILE A 384 9.80 -8.18 -14.44
N LEU A 385 10.73 -7.23 -14.55
CA LEU A 385 11.95 -7.13 -13.77
C LEU A 385 11.84 -6.00 -12.75
N ASP A 386 12.33 -6.23 -11.52
CA ASP A 386 12.56 -5.17 -10.53
C ASP A 386 13.93 -4.53 -10.76
N PHE A 387 13.98 -3.44 -11.49
CA PHE A 387 15.22 -2.68 -11.69
C PHE A 387 15.25 -1.47 -10.75
N TYR A 388 15.96 -1.61 -9.64
CA TYR A 388 16.04 -0.58 -8.60
C TYR A 388 14.68 -0.08 -8.14
N ASN A 389 13.80 -1.00 -7.77
CA ASN A 389 12.42 -0.75 -7.34
C ASN A 389 11.54 -0.09 -8.43
N SER A 390 11.93 -0.21 -9.69
CA SER A 390 11.16 0.22 -10.85
C SER A 390 10.80 -0.97 -11.72
N LYS A 391 9.54 -0.99 -12.16
CA LYS A 391 9.03 -2.07 -13.04
C LYS A 391 9.58 -1.87 -14.45
N VAL A 392 10.34 -2.84 -14.94
CA VAL A 392 10.84 -2.87 -16.31
C VAL A 392 10.29 -4.09 -17.04
N GLN A 393 9.81 -3.91 -18.26
CA GLN A 393 9.29 -4.97 -19.11
C GLN A 393 10.37 -5.49 -20.03
N LEU A 394 10.75 -6.76 -19.90
CA LEU A 394 11.76 -7.40 -20.76
C LEU A 394 11.11 -8.17 -21.91
N THR A 395 11.78 -8.18 -23.06
CA THR A 395 11.41 -9.06 -24.20
C THR A 395 11.66 -10.52 -23.86
N PRO A 396 11.02 -11.48 -24.57
CA PRO A 396 11.26 -12.91 -24.34
C PRO A 396 12.76 -13.28 -24.46
N GLU A 397 13.48 -12.72 -25.43
CA GLU A 397 14.91 -12.98 -25.64
C GLU A 397 15.76 -12.46 -24.47
N GLN A 398 15.42 -11.28 -23.95
CA GLN A 398 16.10 -10.72 -22.77
C GLN A 398 15.84 -11.56 -21.52
N ARG A 399 14.61 -12.04 -21.32
CA ARG A 399 14.27 -12.94 -20.21
C ARG A 399 15.07 -14.24 -20.23
N LEU A 400 15.17 -14.87 -21.42
CA LEU A 400 15.96 -16.09 -21.58
C LEU A 400 17.41 -15.87 -21.20
N ARG A 401 18.02 -14.77 -21.64
CA ARG A 401 19.39 -14.41 -21.27
C ARG A 401 19.59 -14.18 -19.78
N CYS A 402 18.61 -13.56 -19.10
CA CYS A 402 18.64 -13.40 -17.64
C CYS A 402 18.60 -14.74 -16.92
N MET A 403 17.76 -15.70 -17.37
CA MET A 403 17.67 -17.04 -16.78
C MET A 403 18.97 -17.84 -16.99
N GLU A 404 19.55 -17.78 -18.19
CA GLU A 404 20.83 -18.44 -18.49
C GLU A 404 21.99 -17.83 -17.68
N TYR A 405 21.95 -16.52 -17.42
CA TYR A 405 22.92 -15.86 -16.56
C TYR A 405 22.75 -16.30 -15.10
N THR A 406 21.50 -16.29 -14.60
CA THR A 406 21.17 -16.70 -13.23
C THR A 406 21.60 -18.14 -12.95
N ALA A 407 21.38 -19.07 -13.87
CA ALA A 407 21.74 -20.46 -13.73
C ALA A 407 23.27 -20.69 -13.55
N LYS A 408 24.11 -19.77 -14.08
CA LYS A 408 25.57 -19.86 -13.98
C LYS A 408 26.15 -19.24 -12.70
N ILE A 409 25.35 -18.50 -11.92
CA ILE A 409 25.86 -17.83 -10.70
C ILE A 409 26.29 -18.84 -9.62
N PRO A 410 25.50 -19.88 -9.29
CA PRO A 410 25.90 -20.87 -8.29
C PRO A 410 27.17 -21.65 -8.66
N GLU A 411 27.41 -21.87 -9.97
CA GLU A 411 28.64 -22.53 -10.45
C GLU A 411 29.91 -21.72 -10.11
N LYS A 412 29.79 -20.39 -10.11
CA LYS A 412 30.90 -19.48 -9.80
C LYS A 412 31.11 -19.27 -8.31
N ASN A 413 30.06 -19.35 -7.52
CA ASN A 413 30.10 -19.13 -6.08
C ASN A 413 29.46 -20.27 -5.27
N PRO A 414 30.22 -21.24 -4.82
CA PRO A 414 29.70 -22.35 -4.00
C PRO A 414 29.21 -21.92 -2.62
N LYS A 415 29.46 -20.69 -2.20
CA LYS A 415 28.92 -20.13 -0.94
C LYS A 415 27.53 -19.51 -1.11
N LEU A 416 27.09 -19.27 -2.35
CA LEU A 416 25.75 -18.87 -2.65
C LEU A 416 24.82 -20.08 -2.50
N ARG A 417 23.96 -20.05 -1.52
CA ARG A 417 22.97 -21.09 -1.26
C ARG A 417 21.61 -20.62 -1.72
N PHE A 418 21.07 -21.25 -2.74
CA PHE A 418 19.78 -20.87 -3.33
C PHE A 418 18.75 -21.97 -3.05
N ARG A 419 17.58 -21.60 -2.53
CA ARG A 419 16.46 -22.50 -2.23
C ARG A 419 15.13 -21.91 -2.70
N ILE A 420 14.14 -22.78 -2.89
CA ILE A 420 12.77 -22.39 -3.30
C ILE A 420 11.84 -22.46 -2.10
N LEU A 421 11.14 -21.36 -1.84
CA LEU A 421 10.08 -21.26 -0.84
C LEU A 421 8.76 -21.74 -1.45
N ARG A 422 8.17 -22.78 -0.86
CA ARG A 422 6.90 -23.36 -1.34
C ARG A 422 5.75 -22.38 -1.21
N ASN A 423 4.85 -22.41 -2.19
CA ASN A 423 3.62 -21.63 -2.15
C ASN A 423 2.78 -22.00 -0.92
N GLY A 424 2.12 -20.99 -0.33
CA GLY A 424 1.28 -21.20 0.85
C GLY A 424 1.98 -21.01 2.19
N THR A 425 3.30 -20.95 2.24
CA THR A 425 4.06 -20.84 3.49
C THR A 425 3.89 -19.49 4.18
N ILE A 426 3.84 -18.42 3.42
CA ILE A 426 3.63 -17.04 3.92
C ILE A 426 2.23 -16.53 3.55
N SER A 427 1.41 -17.35 2.94
CA SER A 427 0.22 -17.00 2.15
C SER A 427 -1.11 -17.05 2.89
N ASP A 428 -1.18 -16.68 4.15
CA ASP A 428 -2.46 -16.12 4.60
C ASP A 428 -2.78 -14.77 3.88
N LEU A 429 -2.00 -14.47 2.81
CA LEU A 429 -1.96 -13.22 2.07
C LEU A 429 -2.29 -13.47 0.59
N GLN A 430 -3.50 -13.95 0.32
CA GLN A 430 -3.91 -14.41 -1.02
C GLN A 430 -3.87 -13.36 -2.14
N HIS A 431 -3.62 -12.07 -1.82
CA HIS A 431 -3.72 -10.97 -2.80
C HIS A 431 -2.59 -9.95 -2.75
N ILE A 432 -1.47 -10.26 -2.07
CA ILE A 432 -0.36 -9.31 -1.97
C ILE A 432 0.80 -9.78 -2.84
N PRO A 433 1.35 -8.94 -3.71
CA PRO A 433 2.54 -9.28 -4.47
C PRO A 433 3.66 -9.68 -3.53
N ASN A 434 4.36 -10.76 -3.87
CA ASN A 434 5.49 -11.25 -3.09
C ASN A 434 6.50 -10.12 -2.89
N SER A 435 6.81 -9.80 -1.63
CA SER A 435 7.80 -8.77 -1.32
C SER A 435 9.22 -9.31 -1.50
N THR A 436 10.13 -8.46 -1.94
CA THR A 436 11.57 -8.76 -1.95
C THR A 436 12.22 -8.14 -0.73
N LEU A 437 12.87 -8.98 0.09
CA LEU A 437 13.57 -8.58 1.32
C LEU A 437 15.07 -8.82 1.16
N PHE A 438 15.85 -7.81 1.52
CA PHE A 438 17.30 -7.91 1.64
C PHE A 438 17.68 -7.70 3.10
N LEU A 439 18.16 -8.76 3.73
CA LEU A 439 18.53 -8.81 5.14
C LEU A 439 20.03 -8.91 5.32
N SER A 440 20.54 -8.28 6.37
CA SER A 440 21.91 -8.42 6.82
C SER A 440 22.00 -8.33 8.36
N ASP A 441 23.20 -8.36 8.91
CA ASP A 441 23.38 -8.23 10.36
C ASP A 441 22.98 -6.86 10.92
N SER A 442 23.02 -5.82 10.11
CA SER A 442 22.85 -4.44 10.57
C SER A 442 21.58 -3.75 10.07
N PHE A 443 21.00 -4.20 8.97
CA PHE A 443 19.81 -3.59 8.41
C PHE A 443 19.05 -4.52 7.47
N CYS A 444 17.84 -4.10 7.18
CA CYS A 444 16.94 -4.75 6.24
C CYS A 444 16.25 -3.68 5.38
N TYR A 445 16.04 -3.96 4.11
CA TYR A 445 15.12 -3.20 3.31
C TYR A 445 14.20 -4.10 2.49
N MET A 446 13.00 -3.61 2.25
CA MET A 446 11.94 -4.32 1.54
C MET A 446 11.55 -3.52 0.31
N ARG A 447 11.49 -4.20 -0.83
CA ARG A 447 10.99 -3.69 -2.11
C ARG A 447 9.63 -4.30 -2.42
N LEU A 448 8.79 -3.49 -3.09
CA LEU A 448 7.50 -3.91 -3.59
C LEU A 448 7.35 -3.33 -5.00
N ILE A 449 7.16 -4.21 -5.98
CA ILE A 449 6.76 -3.74 -7.32
C ILE A 449 5.25 -3.62 -7.31
N ARG A 450 4.76 -2.39 -7.35
CA ARG A 450 3.33 -2.08 -7.52
C ARG A 450 3.11 -1.20 -8.75
N GLN A 451 1.89 -1.18 -9.23
CA GLN A 451 1.45 -0.19 -10.19
C GLN A 451 1.18 1.11 -9.42
N GLY A 452 1.90 2.18 -9.75
CA GLY A 452 1.72 3.49 -9.12
C GLY A 452 2.87 4.46 -9.42
N PRO A 453 2.63 5.77 -9.26
CA PRO A 453 3.61 6.80 -9.66
C PRO A 453 4.85 6.84 -8.76
N VAL A 454 4.81 6.26 -7.57
CA VAL A 454 5.92 6.28 -6.61
C VAL A 454 6.08 4.91 -5.97
N ASN A 455 7.16 4.22 -6.31
CA ASN A 455 7.54 2.96 -5.69
C ASN A 455 8.38 3.22 -4.44
N ASN A 456 7.71 3.33 -3.29
CA ASN A 456 8.37 3.45 -2.00
C ASN A 456 8.96 2.09 -1.59
N LEU A 457 10.12 2.14 -0.97
CA LEU A 457 10.70 1.01 -0.27
C LEU A 457 10.73 1.25 1.24
N SER A 458 10.73 0.19 2.01
CA SER A 458 10.82 0.24 3.46
C SER A 458 12.23 -0.06 3.91
N VAL A 459 12.83 0.82 4.69
CA VAL A 459 14.15 0.61 5.31
C VAL A 459 13.96 0.39 6.80
N ILE A 460 14.54 -0.71 7.30
CA ILE A 460 14.50 -1.12 8.71
C ILE A 460 15.93 -0.97 9.25
N ASN A 461 16.14 0.00 10.11
CA ASN A 461 17.46 0.29 10.65
C ASN A 461 17.63 -0.17 12.11
N LYS A 462 16.52 -0.51 12.79
CA LYS A 462 16.59 -0.92 14.19
C LYS A 462 17.00 -2.38 14.30
N VAL A 463 18.12 -2.64 15.00
CA VAL A 463 18.72 -3.98 15.12
C VAL A 463 17.72 -5.01 15.65
N GLN A 464 16.92 -4.65 16.68
CA GLN A 464 15.91 -5.56 17.24
C GLN A 464 14.85 -5.99 16.20
N VAL A 465 14.49 -5.10 15.28
CA VAL A 465 13.54 -5.41 14.19
C VAL A 465 14.22 -6.22 13.11
N CYS A 466 15.45 -5.89 12.74
CA CYS A 466 16.25 -6.70 11.84
C CYS A 466 16.41 -8.13 12.36
N ASP A 467 16.62 -8.28 13.69
CA ASP A 467 16.72 -9.60 14.36
C ASP A 467 15.42 -10.43 14.23
N LEU A 468 14.25 -9.77 14.32
CA LEU A 468 12.97 -10.46 14.11
C LEU A 468 12.88 -11.02 12.68
N PHE A 469 13.22 -10.21 11.67
CA PHE A 469 13.21 -10.64 10.28
C PHE A 469 14.28 -11.70 9.98
N ARG A 470 15.46 -11.60 10.57
CA ARG A 470 16.52 -12.61 10.41
C ARG A 470 16.10 -13.96 10.99
N LYS A 471 15.59 -13.99 12.22
CA LYS A 471 15.06 -15.21 12.84
C LYS A 471 13.95 -15.81 12.01
N PHE A 472 13.03 -14.99 11.51
CA PHE A 472 11.96 -15.45 10.61
C PHE A 472 12.52 -16.11 9.35
N PHE A 473 13.53 -15.50 8.72
CA PHE A 473 14.19 -16.07 7.54
C PHE A 473 14.88 -17.38 7.89
N ASP A 474 15.64 -17.44 9.00
CA ASP A 474 16.36 -18.63 9.44
C ASP A 474 15.39 -19.76 9.81
N ASP A 475 14.27 -19.47 10.49
CA ASP A 475 13.22 -20.45 10.81
C ASP A 475 12.58 -21.05 9.54
N ILE A 476 12.39 -20.24 8.49
CA ILE A 476 11.92 -20.75 7.19
C ILE A 476 13.01 -21.56 6.50
N TRP A 477 14.23 -21.06 6.49
CA TRP A 477 15.36 -21.68 5.82
C TRP A 477 15.65 -23.08 6.33
N GLU A 478 15.56 -23.31 7.64
CA GLU A 478 15.83 -24.60 8.30
C GLU A 478 14.63 -25.58 8.27
N ASN A 479 13.47 -25.15 7.78
CA ASN A 479 12.27 -25.97 7.82
C ASN A 479 11.90 -26.53 6.44
N ASP A 480 12.14 -27.83 6.25
CA ASP A 480 11.86 -28.55 5.00
C ASP A 480 10.34 -28.59 4.64
N ALA A 481 9.44 -28.27 5.57
CA ALA A 481 8.03 -28.10 5.24
C ALA A 481 7.79 -26.82 4.42
N TYR A 482 8.64 -25.81 4.58
CA TYR A 482 8.51 -24.50 3.95
C TYR A 482 9.38 -24.37 2.70
N VAL A 483 10.49 -25.05 2.65
CA VAL A 483 11.48 -24.94 1.58
C VAL A 483 11.56 -26.27 0.82
N ASP A 484 11.76 -26.23 -0.49
CA ASP A 484 12.05 -27.46 -1.25
C ASP A 484 13.43 -27.99 -0.85
N PRO A 485 13.51 -29.20 -0.27
CA PRO A 485 14.77 -29.78 0.21
C PRO A 485 15.67 -30.28 -0.92
N ARG A 486 15.17 -30.37 -2.16
CA ARG A 486 15.92 -30.91 -3.29
C ARG A 486 17.00 -29.94 -3.75
N PRO A 487 18.26 -30.35 -3.89
CA PRO A 487 19.33 -29.46 -4.38
C PRO A 487 19.07 -28.94 -5.80
N GLU A 488 18.43 -29.73 -6.66
CA GLU A 488 18.10 -29.42 -8.04
C GLU A 488 16.84 -28.56 -8.23
N ALA A 489 16.11 -28.26 -7.15
CA ALA A 489 14.84 -27.51 -7.25
C ALA A 489 14.97 -26.16 -7.95
N VAL A 490 16.08 -25.45 -7.75
CA VAL A 490 16.36 -24.17 -8.41
C VAL A 490 16.62 -24.34 -9.89
N GLU A 491 17.41 -25.35 -10.25
CA GLU A 491 17.72 -25.68 -11.66
C GLU A 491 16.44 -26.09 -12.40
N ASP A 492 15.60 -26.93 -11.78
CA ASP A 492 14.29 -27.31 -12.29
C ASP A 492 13.42 -26.07 -12.59
N GLN A 493 13.29 -25.15 -11.62
CA GLN A 493 12.52 -23.93 -11.78
C GLN A 493 13.03 -23.04 -12.92
N LEU A 494 14.34 -22.81 -13.00
CA LEU A 494 14.95 -22.04 -14.07
C LEU A 494 14.77 -22.71 -15.44
N TYR A 495 14.91 -24.05 -15.49
CA TYR A 495 14.69 -24.83 -16.70
C TYR A 495 13.25 -24.68 -17.21
N TYR A 496 12.25 -24.91 -16.34
CA TYR A 496 10.84 -24.77 -16.71
C TYR A 496 10.50 -23.35 -17.15
N ALA A 497 10.97 -22.33 -16.43
CA ALA A 497 10.79 -20.95 -16.79
C ALA A 497 11.40 -20.63 -18.17
N ALA A 498 12.62 -21.11 -18.45
CA ALA A 498 13.25 -20.94 -19.74
C ALA A 498 12.47 -21.64 -20.89
N GLN A 499 11.90 -22.84 -20.65
CA GLN A 499 11.06 -23.49 -21.66
C GLN A 499 9.79 -22.69 -21.96
N LEU A 500 9.13 -22.11 -20.95
CA LEU A 500 7.97 -21.22 -21.17
C LEU A 500 8.34 -20.03 -22.07
N VAL A 501 9.48 -19.41 -21.84
CA VAL A 501 9.94 -18.29 -22.67
C VAL A 501 10.26 -18.74 -24.09
N LYS A 502 10.91 -19.89 -24.28
CA LYS A 502 11.22 -20.43 -25.62
C LYS A 502 9.96 -20.69 -26.44
N VAL A 503 8.88 -21.21 -25.80
CA VAL A 503 7.58 -21.34 -26.45
C VAL A 503 7.02 -20.00 -26.89
N GLN A 504 7.11 -18.97 -26.06
CA GLN A 504 6.64 -17.62 -26.43
C GLN A 504 7.42 -17.02 -27.61
N ILE A 505 8.73 -17.30 -27.72
CA ILE A 505 9.56 -16.86 -28.87
C ILE A 505 9.13 -17.57 -30.17
N GLN A 506 8.73 -18.84 -30.09
CA GLN A 506 8.31 -19.64 -31.27
C GLN A 506 6.92 -19.31 -31.79
N ILE A 507 6.04 -18.76 -30.92
CA ILE A 507 4.65 -18.39 -31.29
C ILE A 507 4.59 -17.01 -31.97
N LYS A 508 5.59 -16.15 -31.76
CA LYS A 508 5.72 -14.86 -32.47
C LYS A 508 6.28 -15.08 -33.86
#